data_7ddc09ab25a3d0e9221af4f3e9031b04
#
_entry.id   7ddc09ab25a3d0e9221af4f3e9031b04
#
_cell.length_a   1.000
_cell.length_b   1.000
_cell.length_c   1.000
_cell.angle_alpha   90.00
_cell.angle_beta   90.00
_cell.angle_gamma   90.00
#
_symmetry.space_group_name_H-M   'P 1'
#
loop_
_entity.id
_entity.type
_entity.pdbx_description
1 polymer ?
#
loop_
_entity_poly.entity_id
_entity_poly.type
_entity_poly.pdbx_seq_one_letter_code
_entity_poly.pdbx_strand_id
1 'polypeptide(L)'
;MAPGAPLFSVVTPVYAPPLDVLADTIASVRAQEHTDWEWILVDDVSPDPRVRRTIAAAAAEDPRIRLVEREVNGHIVAASNDAVAEAGGEFLVFLDHDDLLTSDALLEMARAIERHPDADYLYSDEDKVGDDGELFGRFAKPDWSPERLRGQMYTSHLSVMRTSLVREVGAFREGYDGSQDHDLALRVGERARRVVHVPRVLYHWRAVAGSAAADINAKPYADDAGRRAVQDHLDRCGIAGTVHSGREPGRYVIERRLDPEMVVSLVIPTRGQSALVFGERRAMVVDTVRTALARTEHPRVEVVVVHDTPTPPEVLEELREIAGDRLVLVEYTRPFNFSEKVNLGCLHATGDRLVFLNDDVEVLSDRWLENLVGPLDEPDVGLTGAKLYFSDSSIQHAGHGYWNKHYHHPFRYWSREEAGPFGELVVNREMTGVTAACSAMRRDAFLEIGGFTEALPSNFNDVDLCYKVAHAGYRTVWVANCELFHFESQTRDGTVQAWERHFVVRRWGIPEVDRYTPAAVATPMIDPHRLLDARLAEPTAARRAPSRGKGGRAGRTAR
;
A
#
# COMPACT_ATOMS: atom_id res chain seq x y z
N MET A 1 -21.69 19.45 21.77
CA MET A 1 -22.53 19.94 20.65
C MET A 1 -23.66 20.83 21.16
N ALA A 2 -24.00 21.88 20.40
CA ALA A 2 -25.23 22.61 20.67
C ALA A 2 -26.44 21.68 20.43
N PRO A 3 -27.48 21.71 21.26
CA PRO A 3 -28.71 20.93 21.01
C PRO A 3 -29.30 21.32 19.65
N GLY A 4 -29.42 20.38 18.72
CA GLY A 4 -29.96 20.56 17.40
C GLY A 4 -28.94 20.82 16.28
N ALA A 5 -27.63 20.65 16.53
CA ALA A 5 -26.62 20.65 15.47
C ALA A 5 -26.74 19.36 14.63
N PRO A 6 -26.61 19.43 13.29
CA PRO A 6 -26.71 18.25 12.45
C PRO A 6 -25.49 17.32 12.63
N LEU A 7 -25.63 16.07 12.20
CA LEU A 7 -24.50 15.13 12.21
C LEU A 7 -23.44 15.55 11.16
N PHE A 8 -23.88 15.93 9.97
CA PHE A 8 -22.99 16.29 8.87
C PHE A 8 -23.15 17.75 8.41
N SER A 9 -22.02 18.41 8.18
CA SER A 9 -21.95 19.61 7.34
C SER A 9 -21.25 19.25 6.04
N VAL A 10 -21.99 19.20 4.94
CA VAL A 10 -21.38 19.11 3.60
C VAL A 10 -20.78 20.48 3.29
N VAL A 11 -19.56 20.53 2.81
CA VAL A 11 -18.81 21.76 2.51
C VAL A 11 -18.31 21.73 1.07
N THR A 12 -18.69 22.76 0.28
CA THR A 12 -18.41 22.81 -1.15
C THR A 12 -17.93 24.21 -1.55
N PRO A 13 -16.64 24.37 -1.92
CA PRO A 13 -16.17 25.58 -2.60
C PRO A 13 -16.68 25.58 -4.05
N VAL A 14 -17.22 26.72 -4.52
CA VAL A 14 -17.81 26.84 -5.86
C VAL A 14 -17.12 27.96 -6.64
N TYR A 15 -16.58 27.61 -7.82
CA TYR A 15 -16.06 28.59 -8.77
C TYR A 15 -16.28 28.13 -10.21
N ALA A 16 -17.13 28.86 -10.94
CA ALA A 16 -17.41 28.71 -12.36
C ALA A 16 -17.72 27.28 -12.86
N PRO A 17 -18.51 26.43 -12.14
CA PRO A 17 -18.92 25.15 -12.67
C PRO A 17 -19.85 25.31 -13.88
N PRO A 18 -19.93 24.34 -14.80
CA PRO A 18 -21.04 24.19 -15.75
C PRO A 18 -22.33 24.04 -14.97
N LEU A 19 -23.42 24.71 -15.44
CA LEU A 19 -24.66 24.78 -14.67
C LEU A 19 -25.41 23.45 -14.55
N ASP A 20 -25.32 22.61 -15.56
CA ASP A 20 -25.85 21.24 -15.58
C ASP A 20 -25.13 20.34 -14.59
N VAL A 21 -23.80 20.43 -14.57
CA VAL A 21 -22.96 19.71 -13.61
C VAL A 21 -23.29 20.11 -12.17
N LEU A 22 -23.36 21.43 -11.88
CA LEU A 22 -23.74 21.90 -10.55
C LEU A 22 -25.15 21.44 -10.16
N ALA A 23 -26.09 21.40 -11.12
CA ALA A 23 -27.44 20.89 -10.87
C ALA A 23 -27.44 19.39 -10.50
N ASP A 24 -26.58 18.58 -11.16
CA ASP A 24 -26.42 17.16 -10.82
C ASP A 24 -25.88 16.99 -9.40
N THR A 25 -24.84 17.77 -9.02
CA THR A 25 -24.29 17.77 -7.67
C THR A 25 -25.37 18.12 -6.63
N ILE A 26 -26.17 19.18 -6.89
CA ILE A 26 -27.29 19.56 -6.02
C ILE A 26 -28.29 18.42 -5.89
N ALA A 27 -28.63 17.76 -6.98
CA ALA A 27 -29.57 16.64 -6.97
C ALA A 27 -29.04 15.47 -6.15
N SER A 28 -27.73 15.15 -6.23
CA SER A 28 -27.10 14.05 -5.50
C SER A 28 -27.12 14.24 -3.98
N VAL A 29 -26.92 15.49 -3.50
CA VAL A 29 -26.97 15.79 -2.05
C VAL A 29 -28.42 15.77 -1.56
N ARG A 30 -29.39 16.31 -2.33
CA ARG A 30 -30.81 16.25 -1.97
C ARG A 30 -31.35 14.82 -1.92
N ALA A 31 -30.77 13.91 -2.70
CA ALA A 31 -31.19 12.51 -2.76
C ALA A 31 -30.66 11.66 -1.60
N GLN A 32 -29.89 12.22 -0.65
CA GLN A 32 -29.35 11.48 0.45
C GLN A 32 -30.43 10.86 1.34
N GLU A 33 -30.30 9.54 1.60
CA GLU A 33 -31.19 8.76 2.47
C GLU A 33 -31.09 9.19 3.94
N HIS A 34 -29.88 9.55 4.40
CA HIS A 34 -29.69 10.15 5.70
C HIS A 34 -30.06 11.63 5.66
N THR A 35 -30.87 12.11 6.59
CA THR A 35 -31.48 13.45 6.50
C THR A 35 -30.90 14.48 7.46
N ASP A 36 -30.07 14.05 8.41
CA ASP A 36 -29.48 14.93 9.44
C ASP A 36 -28.18 15.57 8.94
N TRP A 37 -28.32 16.51 8.01
CA TRP A 37 -27.22 17.26 7.40
C TRP A 37 -27.60 18.71 7.11
N GLU A 38 -26.62 19.58 7.05
CA GLU A 38 -26.62 20.87 6.40
C GLU A 38 -25.61 20.91 5.26
N TRP A 39 -25.78 21.84 4.32
CA TRP A 39 -24.83 22.01 3.21
C TRP A 39 -24.45 23.46 3.01
N ILE A 40 -23.16 23.78 3.10
CA ILE A 40 -22.59 25.11 2.93
C ILE A 40 -21.88 25.17 1.56
N LEU A 41 -22.47 25.93 0.62
CA LEU A 41 -21.85 26.22 -0.67
C LEU A 41 -21.28 27.65 -0.62
N VAL A 42 -19.97 27.77 -0.87
CA VAL A 42 -19.26 29.06 -0.86
C VAL A 42 -18.95 29.47 -2.30
N ASP A 43 -19.69 30.47 -2.83
CA ASP A 43 -19.41 31.04 -4.16
C ASP A 43 -18.19 31.97 -4.10
N ASP A 44 -17.08 31.53 -4.69
CA ASP A 44 -15.79 32.25 -4.74
C ASP A 44 -15.74 33.25 -5.91
N VAL A 45 -16.77 34.07 -6.02
CA VAL A 45 -16.94 35.10 -7.06
C VAL A 45 -17.00 34.47 -8.47
N SER A 46 -17.89 33.52 -8.68
CA SER A 46 -18.14 32.93 -9.99
C SER A 46 -18.49 34.01 -11.02
N PRO A 47 -17.82 34.04 -12.20
CA PRO A 47 -18.03 35.09 -13.20
C PRO A 47 -19.41 35.02 -13.86
N ASP A 48 -20.05 33.85 -13.92
CA ASP A 48 -21.40 33.66 -14.40
C ASP A 48 -22.43 33.84 -13.26
N PRO A 49 -23.25 34.90 -13.26
CA PRO A 49 -24.22 35.15 -12.19
C PRO A 49 -25.32 34.08 -12.12
N ARG A 50 -25.41 33.18 -13.11
CA ARG A 50 -26.35 32.05 -13.06
C ARG A 50 -25.91 31.00 -12.03
N VAL A 51 -24.62 30.81 -11.79
CA VAL A 51 -24.09 29.90 -10.74
C VAL A 51 -24.71 30.30 -9.38
N ARG A 52 -24.50 31.55 -8.97
CA ARG A 52 -25.06 32.07 -7.70
C ARG A 52 -26.57 31.95 -7.63
N ARG A 53 -27.27 32.27 -8.73
CA ARG A 53 -28.75 32.13 -8.79
C ARG A 53 -29.20 30.70 -8.63
N THR A 54 -28.49 29.74 -9.21
CA THR A 54 -28.79 28.30 -9.07
C THR A 54 -28.67 27.86 -7.62
N ILE A 55 -27.58 28.25 -6.93
CA ILE A 55 -27.40 27.91 -5.50
C ILE A 55 -28.45 28.60 -4.62
N ALA A 56 -28.71 29.88 -4.87
CA ALA A 56 -29.72 30.62 -4.12
C ALA A 56 -31.13 30.03 -4.29
N ALA A 57 -31.49 29.55 -5.50
CA ALA A 57 -32.75 28.85 -5.73
C ALA A 57 -32.78 27.52 -4.95
N ALA A 58 -31.71 26.76 -4.93
CA ALA A 58 -31.61 25.53 -4.15
C ALA A 58 -31.76 25.79 -2.64
N ALA A 59 -31.13 26.84 -2.12
CA ALA A 59 -31.27 27.26 -0.71
C ALA A 59 -32.69 27.75 -0.35
N ALA A 60 -33.40 28.37 -1.29
CA ALA A 60 -34.78 28.79 -1.08
C ALA A 60 -35.79 27.63 -1.03
N GLU A 61 -35.45 26.51 -1.71
CA GLU A 61 -36.29 25.31 -1.73
C GLU A 61 -35.99 24.34 -0.57
N ASP A 62 -34.74 24.30 -0.08
CA ASP A 62 -34.32 23.40 1.01
C ASP A 62 -33.56 24.20 2.09
N PRO A 63 -34.15 24.39 3.29
CA PRO A 63 -33.55 25.22 4.35
C PRO A 63 -32.23 24.63 4.94
N ARG A 64 -31.89 23.41 4.60
CA ARG A 64 -30.61 22.80 4.99
C ARG A 64 -29.43 23.28 4.12
N ILE A 65 -29.72 23.90 2.96
CA ILE A 65 -28.73 24.42 2.02
C ILE A 65 -28.51 25.91 2.32
N ARG A 66 -27.25 26.30 2.44
CA ARG A 66 -26.81 27.67 2.72
C ARG A 66 -25.84 28.15 1.65
N LEU A 67 -26.09 29.33 1.11
CA LEU A 67 -25.15 30.03 0.22
C LEU A 67 -24.35 31.05 1.05
N VAL A 68 -23.02 30.98 0.93
CA VAL A 68 -22.07 31.99 1.39
C VAL A 68 -21.46 32.66 0.16
N GLU A 69 -21.55 33.99 0.08
CA GLU A 69 -21.01 34.77 -1.03
C GLU A 69 -19.74 35.47 -0.61
N ARG A 70 -18.65 35.24 -1.33
CA ARG A 70 -17.38 35.95 -1.13
C ARG A 70 -17.40 37.26 -1.95
N GLU A 71 -16.69 38.26 -1.45
CA GLU A 71 -16.53 39.55 -2.15
C GLU A 71 -15.31 39.56 -3.08
N VAL A 72 -14.32 38.70 -2.77
CA VAL A 72 -13.04 38.59 -3.51
C VAL A 72 -12.73 37.10 -3.71
N ASN A 73 -12.32 36.74 -4.93
CA ASN A 73 -11.87 35.39 -5.22
C ASN A 73 -10.59 35.09 -4.41
N GLY A 74 -10.63 34.02 -3.64
CA GLY A 74 -9.54 33.60 -2.77
C GLY A 74 -9.10 32.16 -3.02
N HIS A 75 -9.51 31.60 -4.14
CA HIS A 75 -9.28 30.21 -4.53
C HIS A 75 -9.85 29.17 -3.56
N ILE A 76 -9.59 27.88 -3.85
CA ILE A 76 -10.22 26.75 -3.17
C ILE A 76 -9.97 26.75 -1.65
N VAL A 77 -8.75 27.10 -1.21
CA VAL A 77 -8.39 27.09 0.22
C VAL A 77 -9.23 28.09 1.02
N ALA A 78 -9.35 29.31 0.53
CA ALA A 78 -10.10 30.33 1.26
C ALA A 78 -11.62 30.05 1.26
N ALA A 79 -12.18 29.62 0.12
CA ALA A 79 -13.59 29.24 0.03
C ALA A 79 -13.94 28.03 0.92
N SER A 80 -13.05 27.02 0.94
CA SER A 80 -13.22 25.85 1.82
C SER A 80 -13.12 26.25 3.31
N ASN A 81 -12.21 27.16 3.68
CA ASN A 81 -12.11 27.62 5.05
C ASN A 81 -13.33 28.44 5.51
N ASP A 82 -13.91 29.25 4.63
CA ASP A 82 -15.17 29.94 4.91
C ASP A 82 -16.29 28.93 5.15
N ALA A 83 -16.38 27.87 4.35
CA ALA A 83 -17.35 26.78 4.57
C ALA A 83 -17.14 26.07 5.91
N VAL A 84 -15.88 25.74 6.26
CA VAL A 84 -15.52 25.11 7.55
C VAL A 84 -15.87 26.02 8.74
N ALA A 85 -15.70 27.33 8.60
CA ALA A 85 -16.03 28.30 9.66
C ALA A 85 -17.54 28.33 9.94
N GLU A 86 -18.37 28.26 8.89
CA GLU A 86 -19.84 28.29 8.95
C GLU A 86 -20.47 26.95 9.36
N ALA A 87 -19.71 25.84 9.30
CA ALA A 87 -20.23 24.49 9.57
C ALA A 87 -20.64 24.31 11.04
N GLY A 88 -21.85 23.81 11.28
CA GLY A 88 -22.38 23.50 12.61
C GLY A 88 -22.37 22.02 12.97
N GLY A 89 -22.20 21.14 11.97
CA GLY A 89 -22.25 19.69 12.12
C GLY A 89 -21.08 19.08 12.87
N GLU A 90 -21.29 17.89 13.39
CA GLU A 90 -20.25 17.14 14.10
C GLU A 90 -19.10 16.70 13.17
N PHE A 91 -19.45 16.38 11.92
CA PHE A 91 -18.50 15.97 10.89
C PHE A 91 -18.64 16.82 9.64
N LEU A 92 -17.50 17.17 9.05
CA LEU A 92 -17.40 17.79 7.73
C LEU A 92 -17.38 16.71 6.65
N VAL A 93 -18.13 16.91 5.59
CA VAL A 93 -18.15 16.07 4.39
C VAL A 93 -17.64 16.92 3.23
N PHE A 94 -16.49 16.59 2.66
CA PHE A 94 -15.87 17.35 1.59
C PHE A 94 -16.43 16.89 0.23
N LEU A 95 -17.06 17.81 -0.49
CA LEU A 95 -17.68 17.56 -1.79
C LEU A 95 -17.30 18.66 -2.77
N ASP A 96 -16.74 18.32 -3.92
CA ASP A 96 -16.48 19.29 -4.99
C ASP A 96 -17.75 19.63 -5.75
N HIS A 97 -17.80 20.83 -6.36
CA HIS A 97 -19.00 21.38 -6.98
C HIS A 97 -19.43 20.70 -8.29
N ASP A 98 -18.62 19.77 -8.79
CA ASP A 98 -18.80 19.03 -10.04
C ASP A 98 -18.91 17.52 -9.85
N ASP A 99 -18.86 17.03 -8.61
CA ASP A 99 -18.88 15.62 -8.27
C ASP A 99 -20.23 15.15 -7.72
N LEU A 100 -20.37 13.83 -7.54
CA LEU A 100 -21.62 13.22 -7.10
C LEU A 100 -21.42 12.32 -5.89
N LEU A 101 -22.40 12.37 -4.97
CA LEU A 101 -22.55 11.37 -3.92
C LEU A 101 -23.54 10.27 -4.34
N THR A 102 -23.28 9.01 -3.96
CA THR A 102 -24.33 7.98 -4.02
C THR A 102 -25.44 8.31 -3.03
N SER A 103 -26.68 7.87 -3.27
CA SER A 103 -27.83 8.21 -2.40
C SER A 103 -27.68 7.71 -0.96
N ASP A 104 -26.89 6.68 -0.74
CA ASP A 104 -26.63 6.06 0.56
C ASP A 104 -25.32 6.55 1.24
N ALA A 105 -24.60 7.52 0.63
CA ALA A 105 -23.28 7.94 1.09
C ALA A 105 -23.28 8.41 2.55
N LEU A 106 -24.11 9.38 2.91
CA LEU A 106 -24.20 9.87 4.28
C LEU A 106 -24.76 8.82 5.26
N LEU A 107 -25.63 7.92 4.80
CA LEU A 107 -26.15 6.83 5.61
C LEU A 107 -25.05 5.83 5.99
N GLU A 108 -24.19 5.43 5.04
CA GLU A 108 -23.10 4.49 5.31
C GLU A 108 -22.03 5.13 6.21
N MET A 109 -21.75 6.44 6.05
CA MET A 109 -20.86 7.17 6.94
C MET A 109 -21.45 7.26 8.37
N ALA A 110 -22.76 7.55 8.52
CA ALA A 110 -23.43 7.55 9.82
C ALA A 110 -23.35 6.18 10.50
N ARG A 111 -23.61 5.10 9.76
CA ARG A 111 -23.47 3.72 10.28
C ARG A 111 -22.04 3.39 10.70
N ALA A 112 -21.05 3.92 9.99
CA ALA A 112 -19.65 3.74 10.37
C ALA A 112 -19.31 4.49 11.66
N ILE A 113 -19.83 5.71 11.84
CA ILE A 113 -19.67 6.50 13.07
C ILE A 113 -20.38 5.81 14.25
N GLU A 114 -21.58 5.26 14.07
CA GLU A 114 -22.27 4.49 15.10
C GLU A 114 -21.46 3.27 15.57
N ARG A 115 -20.84 2.56 14.63
CA ARG A 115 -19.98 1.40 14.94
C ARG A 115 -18.65 1.78 15.57
N HIS A 116 -18.15 2.98 15.28
CA HIS A 116 -16.86 3.51 15.71
C HIS A 116 -17.02 4.94 16.25
N PRO A 117 -17.59 5.14 17.46
CA PRO A 117 -17.84 6.48 18.01
C PRO A 117 -16.56 7.32 18.24
N ASP A 118 -15.42 6.64 18.31
CA ASP A 118 -14.08 7.24 18.39
C ASP A 118 -13.48 7.63 17.02
N ALA A 119 -14.21 7.42 15.93
CA ALA A 119 -13.77 7.84 14.59
C ALA A 119 -13.67 9.37 14.51
N ASP A 120 -12.53 9.85 14.02
CA ASP A 120 -12.29 11.27 13.76
C ASP A 120 -12.08 11.54 12.26
N TYR A 121 -11.73 10.52 11.49
CA TYR A 121 -11.59 10.57 10.05
C TYR A 121 -12.18 9.30 9.43
N LEU A 122 -13.07 9.46 8.45
CA LEU A 122 -13.62 8.36 7.67
C LEU A 122 -13.39 8.65 6.18
N TYR A 123 -13.14 7.61 5.40
CA TYR A 123 -13.05 7.71 3.94
C TYR A 123 -13.65 6.47 3.28
N SER A 124 -14.11 6.63 2.02
CA SER A 124 -14.71 5.54 1.24
C SER A 124 -13.90 5.19 -0.01
N ASP A 125 -14.32 4.12 -0.69
CA ASP A 125 -13.94 3.88 -2.08
C ASP A 125 -14.57 4.95 -2.98
N GLU A 126 -14.02 5.13 -4.18
CA GLU A 126 -14.51 6.03 -5.22
C GLU A 126 -14.44 5.37 -6.60
N ASP A 127 -15.12 5.94 -7.55
CA ASP A 127 -14.95 5.69 -8.96
C ASP A 127 -15.05 7.01 -9.75
N LYS A 128 -15.00 6.92 -11.06
CA LYS A 128 -15.12 8.09 -11.93
C LYS A 128 -16.42 8.02 -12.74
N VAL A 129 -16.99 9.19 -13.03
CA VAL A 129 -18.12 9.34 -13.93
C VAL A 129 -17.72 10.18 -15.15
N GLY A 130 -17.97 9.65 -16.36
CA GLY A 130 -17.71 10.32 -17.62
C GLY A 130 -18.84 11.31 -18.00
N ASP A 131 -18.60 12.09 -19.06
CA ASP A 131 -19.62 13.02 -19.62
C ASP A 131 -20.88 12.29 -20.13
N ASP A 132 -20.77 11.00 -20.45
CA ASP A 132 -21.87 10.13 -20.87
C ASP A 132 -22.61 9.46 -19.69
N GLY A 133 -22.16 9.70 -18.46
CA GLY A 133 -22.70 9.10 -17.24
C GLY A 133 -22.19 7.68 -16.95
N GLU A 134 -21.28 7.12 -17.76
CA GLU A 134 -20.70 5.81 -17.50
C GLU A 134 -19.70 5.86 -16.33
N LEU A 135 -19.79 4.86 -15.44
CA LEU A 135 -18.90 4.70 -14.29
C LEU A 135 -17.68 3.85 -14.66
N PHE A 136 -16.51 4.31 -14.29
CA PHE A 136 -15.25 3.61 -14.58
C PHE A 136 -14.17 3.89 -13.53
N GLY A 137 -13.04 3.19 -13.60
CA GLY A 137 -11.85 3.50 -12.80
C GLY A 137 -12.08 3.35 -11.29
N ARG A 138 -12.87 2.34 -10.87
CA ARG A 138 -13.12 2.09 -9.44
C ARG A 138 -11.81 1.97 -8.67
N PHE A 139 -11.67 2.81 -7.65
CA PHE A 139 -10.60 2.74 -6.67
C PHE A 139 -11.11 2.09 -5.37
N ALA A 140 -10.90 0.79 -5.24
CA ALA A 140 -11.07 0.08 -3.98
C ALA A 140 -9.83 0.35 -3.11
N LYS A 141 -10.00 1.08 -2.04
CA LYS A 141 -8.92 1.57 -1.19
C LYS A 141 -8.55 0.55 -0.11
N PRO A 142 -7.30 0.56 0.37
CA PRO A 142 -6.92 -0.21 1.55
C PRO A 142 -7.50 0.42 2.83
N ASP A 143 -7.47 -0.34 3.93
CA ASP A 143 -7.62 0.23 5.27
C ASP A 143 -6.52 1.25 5.54
N TRP A 144 -6.64 2.00 6.65
CA TRP A 144 -5.74 3.09 6.99
C TRP A 144 -4.27 2.69 6.87
N SER A 145 -3.56 3.39 6.02
CA SER A 145 -2.18 3.15 5.62
C SER A 145 -1.40 4.47 5.66
N PRO A 146 -0.85 4.87 6.83
CA PRO A 146 -0.07 6.11 6.99
C PRO A 146 1.12 6.18 6.04
N GLU A 147 1.84 5.08 5.82
CA GLU A 147 2.95 5.08 4.86
C GLU A 147 2.49 5.33 3.43
N ARG A 148 1.35 4.74 3.02
CA ARG A 148 0.79 5.02 1.71
C ARG A 148 0.33 6.48 1.59
N LEU A 149 -0.25 7.05 2.66
CA LEU A 149 -0.65 8.45 2.64
C LEU A 149 0.54 9.41 2.45
N ARG A 150 1.69 9.10 3.03
CA ARG A 150 2.94 9.83 2.77
C ARG A 150 3.39 9.73 1.32
N GLY A 151 3.16 8.59 0.68
CA GLY A 151 3.50 8.36 -0.71
C GLY A 151 2.52 8.94 -1.72
N GLN A 152 1.25 9.11 -1.35
CA GLN A 152 0.19 9.65 -2.22
C GLN A 152 -1.09 9.97 -1.44
N MET A 153 -1.88 10.93 -1.92
CA MET A 153 -3.23 11.18 -1.42
C MET A 153 -4.18 10.07 -1.88
N TYR A 154 -4.20 8.92 -1.18
CA TYR A 154 -5.02 7.78 -1.59
C TYR A 154 -6.44 7.80 -1.01
N THR A 155 -6.66 8.52 0.09
CA THR A 155 -7.98 8.60 0.75
C THR A 155 -8.97 9.45 -0.03
N SER A 156 -8.50 10.47 -0.77
CA SER A 156 -9.24 11.36 -1.68
C SER A 156 -10.72 11.56 -1.31
N HIS A 157 -11.63 10.95 -2.02
CA HIS A 157 -13.08 11.07 -1.86
C HIS A 157 -13.71 9.70 -1.51
N LEU A 158 -14.77 9.60 -0.78
CA LEU A 158 -15.37 10.63 0.05
C LEU A 158 -14.56 10.73 1.36
N SER A 159 -14.11 11.92 1.73
CA SER A 159 -13.48 12.18 3.03
C SER A 159 -14.46 12.86 3.98
N VAL A 160 -14.58 12.30 5.20
CA VAL A 160 -15.44 12.80 6.28
C VAL A 160 -14.60 12.93 7.54
N MET A 161 -14.52 14.16 8.08
CA MET A 161 -13.61 14.45 9.20
C MET A 161 -14.35 15.14 10.35
N ARG A 162 -14.00 14.85 11.59
CA ARG A 162 -14.58 15.50 12.76
C ARG A 162 -14.31 17.00 12.75
N THR A 163 -15.35 17.82 12.78
CA THR A 163 -15.29 19.29 12.65
C THR A 163 -14.34 19.90 13.68
N SER A 164 -14.42 19.45 14.95
CA SER A 164 -13.55 19.97 16.00
C SER A 164 -12.06 19.70 15.74
N LEU A 165 -11.73 18.51 15.20
CA LEU A 165 -10.35 18.15 14.87
C LEU A 165 -9.83 18.96 13.67
N VAL A 166 -10.65 19.12 12.60
CA VAL A 166 -10.25 19.95 11.46
C VAL A 166 -9.96 21.39 11.89
N ARG A 167 -10.78 21.96 12.78
CA ARG A 167 -10.54 23.30 13.34
C ARG A 167 -9.31 23.34 14.24
N GLU A 168 -9.07 22.31 15.04
CA GLU A 168 -7.90 22.21 15.92
C GLU A 168 -6.58 22.19 15.12
N VAL A 169 -6.53 21.47 14.00
CA VAL A 169 -5.35 21.43 13.13
C VAL A 169 -5.21 22.67 12.23
N GLY A 170 -6.15 23.63 12.29
CA GLY A 170 -6.08 24.90 11.57
C GLY A 170 -6.67 24.84 10.15
N ALA A 171 -7.58 23.90 9.87
CA ALA A 171 -8.29 23.72 8.59
C ALA A 171 -7.34 23.70 7.37
N PHE A 172 -7.68 24.25 6.23
CA PHE A 172 -6.84 24.28 5.05
C PHE A 172 -5.76 25.35 5.13
N ARG A 173 -4.50 25.04 4.78
CA ARG A 173 -3.38 25.98 4.81
C ARG A 173 -3.17 26.64 3.44
N GLU A 174 -2.93 27.95 3.44
CA GLU A 174 -2.51 28.69 2.25
C GLU A 174 -1.17 28.18 1.70
N GLY A 175 -1.02 28.22 0.37
CA GLY A 175 0.18 27.78 -0.33
C GLY A 175 0.28 26.28 -0.59
N TYR A 176 -0.77 25.52 -0.28
CA TYR A 176 -0.90 24.09 -0.61
C TYR A 176 -1.97 23.82 -1.68
N ASP A 177 -2.36 24.86 -2.40
CA ASP A 177 -3.36 24.74 -3.48
C ASP A 177 -3.01 23.61 -4.46
N GLY A 178 -4.00 22.78 -4.77
CA GLY A 178 -3.85 21.56 -5.58
C GLY A 178 -3.40 20.33 -4.82
N SER A 179 -2.98 20.47 -3.55
CA SER A 179 -2.71 19.37 -2.59
C SER A 179 -3.13 19.76 -1.17
N GLN A 180 -4.07 20.70 -1.05
CA GLN A 180 -4.62 21.17 0.23
C GLN A 180 -5.35 20.06 1.01
N ASP A 181 -5.96 19.14 0.32
CA ASP A 181 -6.59 17.93 0.83
C ASP A 181 -5.57 16.96 1.42
N HIS A 182 -4.45 16.75 0.73
CA HIS A 182 -3.35 15.89 1.21
C HIS A 182 -2.72 16.46 2.49
N ASP A 183 -2.45 17.78 2.51
CA ASP A 183 -1.95 18.48 3.69
C ASP A 183 -2.91 18.35 4.88
N LEU A 184 -4.22 18.52 4.64
CA LEU A 184 -5.24 18.38 5.68
C LEU A 184 -5.33 16.94 6.18
N ALA A 185 -5.38 15.95 5.25
CA ALA A 185 -5.47 14.53 5.60
C ALA A 185 -4.27 14.08 6.45
N LEU A 186 -3.05 14.53 6.14
CA LEU A 186 -1.86 14.26 6.94
C LEU A 186 -2.00 14.84 8.37
N ARG A 187 -2.36 16.13 8.50
CA ARG A 187 -2.49 16.79 9.81
C ARG A 187 -3.63 16.22 10.67
N VAL A 188 -4.73 15.86 10.05
CA VAL A 188 -5.84 15.18 10.73
C VAL A 188 -5.43 13.77 11.14
N GLY A 189 -4.78 13.01 10.22
CA GLY A 189 -4.30 11.66 10.49
C GLY A 189 -3.27 11.57 11.63
N GLU A 190 -2.44 12.62 11.83
CA GLU A 190 -1.50 12.73 12.95
C GLU A 190 -2.17 12.75 14.33
N ARG A 191 -3.43 13.20 14.39
CA ARG A 191 -4.14 13.44 15.66
C ARG A 191 -5.42 12.63 15.83
N ALA A 192 -5.90 12.01 14.76
CA ALA A 192 -7.11 11.21 14.78
C ALA A 192 -6.98 10.03 15.76
N ARG A 193 -7.95 9.87 16.66
CA ARG A 193 -8.04 8.72 17.55
C ARG A 193 -8.25 7.43 16.77
N ARG A 194 -9.05 7.52 15.70
CA ARG A 194 -9.32 6.43 14.76
C ARG A 194 -9.61 6.97 13.38
N VAL A 195 -8.99 6.33 12.37
CA VAL A 195 -9.34 6.49 10.96
C VAL A 195 -10.08 5.24 10.50
N VAL A 196 -11.21 5.40 9.81
CA VAL A 196 -12.10 4.31 9.40
C VAL A 196 -12.27 4.31 7.90
N HIS A 197 -11.98 3.19 7.26
CA HIS A 197 -12.31 2.95 5.86
C HIS A 197 -13.72 2.35 5.74
N VAL A 198 -14.54 2.91 4.85
CA VAL A 198 -15.84 2.38 4.45
C VAL A 198 -15.68 1.77 3.06
N PRO A 199 -15.55 0.42 2.92
CA PRO A 199 -15.16 -0.25 1.67
C PRO A 199 -16.32 -0.32 0.66
N ARG A 200 -16.88 0.83 0.33
CA ARG A 200 -17.98 1.03 -0.63
C ARG A 200 -17.69 2.26 -1.47
N VAL A 201 -18.05 2.20 -2.76
CA VAL A 201 -18.06 3.39 -3.61
C VAL A 201 -19.21 4.27 -3.15
N LEU A 202 -18.88 5.43 -2.58
CA LEU A 202 -19.85 6.43 -2.08
C LEU A 202 -19.71 7.78 -2.80
N TYR A 203 -18.74 7.90 -3.68
CA TYR A 203 -18.39 9.12 -4.41
C TYR A 203 -18.04 8.82 -5.86
N HIS A 204 -18.56 9.62 -6.78
CA HIS A 204 -18.24 9.57 -8.20
C HIS A 204 -17.49 10.84 -8.59
N TRP A 205 -16.23 10.71 -8.90
CA TRP A 205 -15.36 11.81 -9.32
C TRP A 205 -15.53 12.08 -10.81
N ARG A 206 -16.01 13.30 -11.15
CA ARG A 206 -16.30 13.64 -12.54
C ARG A 206 -15.01 13.88 -13.34
N ALA A 207 -14.84 13.11 -14.40
CA ALA A 207 -13.69 13.20 -15.31
C ALA A 207 -14.02 14.14 -16.48
N VAL A 208 -13.99 15.46 -16.23
CA VAL A 208 -14.13 16.46 -17.29
C VAL A 208 -12.78 16.85 -17.89
N ALA A 209 -12.78 17.27 -19.16
CA ALA A 209 -11.55 17.71 -19.82
C ALA A 209 -10.87 18.87 -19.06
N GLY A 210 -9.58 18.69 -18.68
CA GLY A 210 -8.80 19.67 -17.91
C GLY A 210 -8.91 19.56 -16.40
N SER A 211 -9.71 18.60 -15.86
CA SER A 211 -9.70 18.27 -14.43
C SER A 211 -8.51 17.38 -14.07
N ALA A 212 -8.12 17.35 -12.79
CA ALA A 212 -7.13 16.42 -12.26
C ALA A 212 -7.57 14.94 -12.40
N ALA A 213 -8.89 14.69 -12.49
CA ALA A 213 -9.45 13.37 -12.77
C ALA A 213 -9.13 12.87 -14.18
N ALA A 214 -9.03 13.80 -15.16
CA ALA A 214 -8.73 13.49 -16.56
C ALA A 214 -7.21 13.45 -16.84
N ASP A 215 -6.42 14.37 -16.26
CA ASP A 215 -4.97 14.46 -16.44
C ASP A 215 -4.26 14.98 -15.18
N ILE A 216 -3.56 14.11 -14.50
CA ILE A 216 -2.79 14.43 -13.29
C ILE A 216 -1.62 15.40 -13.58
N ASN A 217 -1.15 15.49 -14.83
CA ASN A 217 -0.07 16.41 -15.23
C ASN A 217 -0.56 17.85 -15.45
N ALA A 218 -1.86 18.11 -15.40
CA ALA A 218 -2.43 19.43 -15.68
C ALA A 218 -1.98 20.52 -14.69
N LYS A 219 -1.50 20.15 -13.50
CA LYS A 219 -1.16 21.09 -12.41
C LYS A 219 0.22 20.81 -11.79
N PRO A 220 1.35 21.19 -12.42
CA PRO A 220 2.69 20.93 -11.87
C PRO A 220 2.93 21.52 -10.46
N TYR A 221 2.27 22.65 -10.12
CA TYR A 221 2.36 23.28 -8.79
C TYR A 221 1.78 22.40 -7.68
N ALA A 222 0.82 21.53 -8.01
CA ALA A 222 0.22 20.61 -7.06
C ALA A 222 1.22 19.56 -6.57
N ASP A 223 2.10 19.06 -7.45
CA ASP A 223 3.13 18.09 -7.06
C ASP A 223 4.12 18.69 -6.04
N ASP A 224 4.58 19.93 -6.27
CA ASP A 224 5.47 20.61 -5.30
C ASP A 224 4.75 20.91 -3.97
N ALA A 225 3.48 21.31 -4.02
CA ALA A 225 2.67 21.53 -2.81
C ALA A 225 2.52 20.24 -2.00
N GLY A 226 2.22 19.11 -2.67
CA GLY A 226 2.11 17.81 -2.00
C GLY A 226 3.44 17.32 -1.42
N ARG A 227 4.54 17.47 -2.18
CA ARG A 227 5.90 17.16 -1.66
C ARG A 227 6.22 17.95 -0.39
N ARG A 228 5.88 19.26 -0.35
CA ARG A 228 6.04 20.09 0.85
C ARG A 228 5.12 19.66 1.99
N ALA A 229 3.86 19.30 1.67
CA ALA A 229 2.92 18.81 2.68
C ALA A 229 3.44 17.55 3.39
N VAL A 230 4.00 16.61 2.62
CA VAL A 230 4.62 15.39 3.17
C VAL A 230 5.89 15.72 3.95
N GLN A 231 6.77 16.64 3.47
CA GLN A 231 7.97 17.03 4.21
C GLN A 231 7.60 17.67 5.56
N ASP A 232 6.66 18.62 5.57
CA ASP A 232 6.17 19.24 6.80
C ASP A 232 5.58 18.20 7.77
N HIS A 233 4.90 17.17 7.24
CA HIS A 233 4.40 16.06 8.05
C HIS A 233 5.55 15.29 8.71
N LEU A 234 6.61 14.93 7.94
CA LEU A 234 7.79 14.26 8.51
C LEU A 234 8.41 15.10 9.64
N ASP A 235 8.56 16.41 9.40
CA ASP A 235 9.16 17.33 10.37
C ASP A 235 8.32 17.45 11.65
N ARG A 236 6.97 17.53 11.54
CA ARG A 236 6.06 17.55 12.70
C ARG A 236 6.07 16.26 13.49
N CYS A 237 6.18 15.12 12.80
CA CYS A 237 6.22 13.80 13.44
C CYS A 237 7.62 13.40 13.94
N GLY A 238 8.66 14.22 13.69
CA GLY A 238 10.04 13.88 14.04
C GLY A 238 10.63 12.72 13.24
N ILE A 239 10.10 12.48 12.02
CA ILE A 239 10.55 11.41 11.13
C ILE A 239 11.75 11.90 10.33
N ALA A 240 12.92 11.32 10.56
CA ALA A 240 14.13 11.69 9.87
C ALA A 240 14.11 11.22 8.39
N GLY A 241 14.03 12.17 7.47
CA GLY A 241 13.97 11.85 6.04
C GLY A 241 13.84 13.07 5.14
N THR A 242 13.97 12.84 3.83
CA THR A 242 13.77 13.85 2.79
C THR A 242 12.75 13.33 1.78
N VAL A 243 11.81 14.19 1.40
CA VAL A 243 10.75 13.83 0.45
C VAL A 243 11.14 14.27 -0.95
N HIS A 244 11.08 13.34 -1.88
CA HIS A 244 11.32 13.58 -3.31
C HIS A 244 10.04 13.29 -4.10
N SER A 245 9.86 14.00 -5.23
CA SER A 245 8.83 13.63 -6.21
C SER A 245 9.18 12.28 -6.82
N GLY A 246 8.18 11.41 -6.97
CA GLY A 246 8.31 10.11 -7.62
C GLY A 246 8.35 10.19 -9.15
N ARG A 247 8.25 9.04 -9.82
CA ARG A 247 8.22 8.97 -11.29
C ARG A 247 6.95 9.58 -11.90
N GLU A 248 5.87 9.57 -11.15
CA GLU A 248 4.58 10.12 -11.57
C GLU A 248 4.18 11.28 -10.63
N PRO A 249 3.54 12.34 -11.15
CA PRO A 249 3.04 13.43 -10.31
C PRO A 249 2.09 12.92 -9.20
N GLY A 250 2.16 13.55 -8.03
CA GLY A 250 1.38 13.14 -6.87
C GLY A 250 1.83 11.82 -6.23
N ARG A 251 3.02 11.33 -6.59
CA ARG A 251 3.71 10.22 -5.94
C ARG A 251 4.99 10.73 -5.29
N TYR A 252 5.24 10.32 -4.04
CA TYR A 252 6.38 10.81 -3.26
C TYR A 252 7.19 9.63 -2.74
N VAL A 253 8.51 9.81 -2.78
CA VAL A 253 9.48 8.86 -2.24
C VAL A 253 10.12 9.49 -1.01
N ILE A 254 10.12 8.77 0.10
CA ILE A 254 10.76 9.22 1.33
C ILE A 254 12.11 8.51 1.44
N GLU A 255 13.16 9.28 1.38
CA GLU A 255 14.52 8.84 1.67
C GLU A 255 14.76 8.96 3.16
N ARG A 256 14.74 7.84 3.87
CA ARG A 256 14.91 7.77 5.33
C ARG A 256 16.37 7.99 5.72
N ARG A 257 16.60 8.56 6.90
CA ARG A 257 17.93 8.71 7.51
C ARG A 257 17.93 8.00 8.85
N LEU A 258 18.94 7.15 9.07
CA LEU A 258 19.16 6.46 10.35
C LEU A 258 20.09 7.27 11.25
N ASP A 259 19.96 7.06 12.55
CA ASP A 259 20.95 7.52 13.51
C ASP A 259 22.30 6.85 13.17
N PRO A 260 23.37 7.60 12.88
CA PRO A 260 24.68 7.04 12.54
C PRO A 260 25.28 6.15 13.63
N GLU A 261 24.84 6.30 14.88
CA GLU A 261 25.28 5.46 16.00
C GLU A 261 24.49 4.15 16.15
N MET A 262 23.35 4.03 15.46
CA MET A 262 22.54 2.79 15.45
C MET A 262 23.33 1.64 14.86
N VAL A 263 23.33 0.48 15.52
CA VAL A 263 23.91 -0.74 14.96
C VAL A 263 22.81 -1.56 14.27
N VAL A 264 23.04 -1.93 13.01
CA VAL A 264 22.16 -2.78 12.22
C VAL A 264 22.83 -4.12 11.97
N SER A 265 22.21 -5.23 12.38
CA SER A 265 22.73 -6.58 12.19
C SER A 265 22.01 -7.27 11.02
N LEU A 266 22.76 -7.63 9.97
CA LEU A 266 22.29 -8.48 8.89
C LEU A 266 22.42 -9.94 9.33
N VAL A 267 21.30 -10.64 9.51
CA VAL A 267 21.26 -12.05 9.92
C VAL A 267 21.03 -12.93 8.70
N ILE A 268 22.03 -13.72 8.30
CA ILE A 268 22.06 -14.47 7.05
C ILE A 268 22.23 -15.97 7.34
N PRO A 269 21.17 -16.79 7.30
CA PRO A 269 21.31 -18.24 7.38
C PRO A 269 21.80 -18.79 6.04
N THR A 270 22.86 -19.62 6.04
CA THR A 270 23.40 -20.19 4.79
C THR A 270 23.82 -21.65 4.95
N ARG A 271 23.89 -22.34 3.82
CA ARG A 271 24.54 -23.65 3.65
C ARG A 271 25.85 -23.53 2.84
N GLY A 272 26.25 -22.32 2.47
CA GLY A 272 27.45 -22.05 1.67
C GLY A 272 27.38 -22.60 0.25
N GLN A 273 26.17 -22.75 -0.32
CA GLN A 273 25.99 -23.35 -1.65
C GLN A 273 26.30 -22.35 -2.76
N SER A 274 26.72 -22.90 -3.91
CA SER A 274 26.88 -22.16 -5.15
C SER A 274 25.77 -22.52 -6.12
N ALA A 275 25.28 -21.52 -6.87
CA ALA A 275 24.29 -21.69 -7.92
C ALA A 275 24.75 -21.09 -9.25
N LEU A 276 24.07 -21.45 -10.34
CA LEU A 276 24.27 -20.84 -11.64
C LEU A 276 23.30 -19.65 -11.77
N VAL A 277 23.84 -18.43 -11.71
CA VAL A 277 23.08 -17.18 -11.81
C VAL A 277 23.58 -16.39 -12.99
N PHE A 278 22.70 -16.02 -13.91
CA PHE A 278 23.02 -15.31 -15.17
C PHE A 278 24.17 -15.95 -15.97
N GLY A 279 24.26 -17.30 -15.93
CA GLY A 279 25.30 -18.05 -16.66
C GLY A 279 26.63 -18.17 -15.93
N GLU A 280 26.79 -17.61 -14.74
CA GLU A 280 27.98 -17.68 -13.89
C GLU A 280 27.73 -18.50 -12.63
N ARG A 281 28.74 -19.31 -12.22
CA ARG A 281 28.67 -20.02 -10.95
C ARG A 281 29.10 -19.10 -9.83
N ARG A 282 28.20 -18.84 -8.88
CA ARG A 282 28.41 -17.89 -7.79
C ARG A 282 28.20 -18.57 -6.43
N ALA A 283 29.02 -18.21 -5.45
CA ALA A 283 28.79 -18.56 -4.04
C ALA A 283 27.73 -17.59 -3.50
N MET A 284 26.50 -18.07 -3.32
CA MET A 284 25.33 -17.22 -3.11
C MET A 284 25.47 -16.27 -1.92
N VAL A 285 25.85 -16.78 -0.75
CA VAL A 285 26.02 -15.95 0.47
C VAL A 285 27.09 -14.88 0.31
N VAL A 286 28.14 -15.17 -0.47
CA VAL A 286 29.24 -14.21 -0.73
C VAL A 286 28.73 -13.03 -1.55
N ASP A 287 27.97 -13.29 -2.62
CA ASP A 287 27.38 -12.24 -3.45
C ASP A 287 26.34 -11.44 -2.69
N THR A 288 25.53 -12.10 -1.85
CA THR A 288 24.57 -11.42 -0.96
C THR A 288 25.28 -10.43 -0.05
N VAL A 289 26.34 -10.85 0.66
CA VAL A 289 27.09 -9.96 1.56
C VAL A 289 27.80 -8.85 0.79
N ARG A 290 28.40 -9.18 -0.37
CA ARG A 290 29.10 -8.20 -1.21
C ARG A 290 28.17 -7.11 -1.69
N THR A 291 27.01 -7.45 -2.26
CA THR A 291 26.06 -6.47 -2.80
C THR A 291 25.38 -5.69 -1.68
N ALA A 292 25.03 -6.33 -0.57
CA ALA A 292 24.45 -5.66 0.58
C ALA A 292 25.38 -4.58 1.14
N LEU A 293 26.65 -4.89 1.35
CA LEU A 293 27.63 -3.94 1.90
C LEU A 293 28.00 -2.84 0.89
N ALA A 294 28.08 -3.17 -0.40
CA ALA A 294 28.44 -2.19 -1.44
C ALA A 294 27.39 -1.09 -1.65
N ARG A 295 26.12 -1.37 -1.30
CA ARG A 295 25.00 -0.44 -1.49
C ARG A 295 24.46 0.14 -0.18
N THR A 296 25.20 -0.04 0.91
CA THR A 296 24.87 0.50 2.24
C THR A 296 25.79 1.69 2.54
N GLU A 297 25.21 2.84 2.85
CA GLU A 297 25.93 4.03 3.32
C GLU A 297 26.05 4.07 4.85
N HIS A 298 25.17 3.37 5.55
CA HIS A 298 25.13 3.36 7.02
C HIS A 298 26.44 2.78 7.59
N PRO A 299 27.12 3.49 8.54
CA PRO A 299 28.47 3.13 8.94
C PRO A 299 28.55 1.92 9.89
N ARG A 300 27.49 1.63 10.65
CA ARG A 300 27.51 0.64 11.73
C ARG A 300 26.69 -0.60 11.38
N VAL A 301 27.23 -1.40 10.45
CA VAL A 301 26.61 -2.66 10.02
C VAL A 301 27.43 -3.84 10.54
N GLU A 302 26.74 -4.78 11.18
CA GLU A 302 27.24 -6.10 11.58
C GLU A 302 26.65 -7.16 10.63
N VAL A 303 27.45 -8.15 10.25
CA VAL A 303 27.05 -9.26 9.38
C VAL A 303 27.16 -10.56 10.15
N VAL A 304 26.03 -11.13 10.53
CA VAL A 304 25.94 -12.39 11.30
C VAL A 304 25.55 -13.51 10.34
N VAL A 305 26.51 -14.34 9.96
CA VAL A 305 26.29 -15.49 9.07
C VAL A 305 26.16 -16.76 9.87
N VAL A 306 24.98 -17.39 9.82
CA VAL A 306 24.73 -18.68 10.47
C VAL A 306 24.88 -19.78 9.44
N HIS A 307 26.03 -20.49 9.50
CA HIS A 307 26.42 -21.45 8.48
C HIS A 307 26.37 -22.91 8.98
N ASP A 308 25.97 -23.82 8.10
CA ASP A 308 25.99 -25.26 8.38
C ASP A 308 27.43 -25.78 8.44
N THR A 309 27.71 -26.82 9.25
CA THR A 309 29.03 -27.46 9.39
C THR A 309 29.71 -27.80 8.04
N PRO A 310 29.01 -28.29 6.99
CA PRO A 310 29.62 -28.60 5.71
C PRO A 310 29.85 -27.39 4.78
N THR A 311 29.69 -26.15 5.25
CA THR A 311 30.01 -24.95 4.44
C THR A 311 31.47 -24.96 4.02
N PRO A 312 31.80 -24.81 2.71
CA PRO A 312 33.15 -24.83 2.21
C PRO A 312 34.05 -23.79 2.89
N PRO A 313 35.26 -24.15 3.33
CA PRO A 313 36.18 -23.21 4.01
C PRO A 313 36.50 -21.96 3.18
N GLU A 314 36.60 -22.11 1.85
CA GLU A 314 36.83 -21.01 0.91
C GLU A 314 35.72 -19.96 0.92
N VAL A 315 34.46 -20.37 1.10
CA VAL A 315 33.32 -19.45 1.24
C VAL A 315 33.44 -18.64 2.52
N LEU A 316 33.83 -19.28 3.62
CA LEU A 316 34.02 -18.60 4.91
C LEU A 316 35.21 -17.63 4.86
N GLU A 317 36.26 -17.94 4.13
CA GLU A 317 37.43 -17.07 3.96
C GLU A 317 37.07 -15.84 3.13
N GLU A 318 36.36 -16.03 2.02
CA GLU A 318 35.91 -14.92 1.19
C GLU A 318 34.94 -13.98 1.94
N LEU A 319 34.06 -14.50 2.81
CA LEU A 319 33.23 -13.70 3.70
C LEU A 319 34.06 -12.85 4.67
N ARG A 320 35.17 -13.40 5.23
CA ARG A 320 36.11 -12.66 6.09
C ARG A 320 36.80 -11.52 5.33
N GLU A 321 37.19 -11.77 4.09
CA GLU A 321 37.82 -10.74 3.24
C GLU A 321 36.86 -9.59 2.95
N ILE A 322 35.56 -9.88 2.66
CA ILE A 322 34.57 -8.88 2.28
C ILE A 322 34.07 -8.08 3.49
N ALA A 323 33.70 -8.75 4.56
CA ALA A 323 33.06 -8.12 5.72
C ALA A 323 34.07 -7.65 6.79
N GLY A 324 35.29 -8.22 6.84
CA GLY A 324 36.31 -7.84 7.82
C GLY A 324 35.82 -7.95 9.27
N ASP A 325 36.10 -6.94 10.07
CA ASP A 325 35.72 -6.90 11.49
C ASP A 325 34.22 -6.83 11.75
N ARG A 326 33.42 -6.63 10.70
CA ARG A 326 31.94 -6.64 10.79
C ARG A 326 31.35 -8.04 10.82
N LEU A 327 32.16 -9.09 10.52
CA LEU A 327 31.67 -10.46 10.37
C LEU A 327 31.60 -11.20 11.70
N VAL A 328 30.45 -11.80 11.97
CA VAL A 328 30.24 -12.79 13.03
C VAL A 328 29.82 -14.10 12.38
N LEU A 329 30.68 -15.14 12.50
CA LEU A 329 30.35 -16.48 12.01
C LEU A 329 29.77 -17.31 13.14
N VAL A 330 28.62 -17.92 12.90
CA VAL A 330 27.90 -18.77 13.86
C VAL A 330 27.71 -20.14 13.23
N GLU A 331 28.32 -21.17 13.82
CA GLU A 331 28.19 -22.54 13.33
C GLU A 331 26.85 -23.17 13.76
N TYR A 332 26.14 -23.80 12.81
CA TYR A 332 24.91 -24.54 13.04
C TYR A 332 25.10 -26.01 12.69
N THR A 333 24.95 -26.90 13.69
CA THR A 333 25.26 -28.33 13.58
C THR A 333 24.05 -29.25 13.56
N ARG A 334 22.82 -28.66 13.60
CA ARG A 334 21.56 -29.41 13.61
C ARG A 334 21.05 -29.62 12.18
N PRO A 335 20.02 -30.48 11.99
CA PRO A 335 19.31 -30.55 10.72
C PRO A 335 18.77 -29.18 10.32
N PHE A 336 18.70 -28.91 9.01
CA PHE A 336 18.26 -27.62 8.49
C PHE A 336 16.92 -27.17 9.09
N ASN A 337 16.93 -25.99 9.68
CA ASN A 337 15.75 -25.28 10.17
C ASN A 337 16.03 -23.78 10.04
N PHE A 338 15.35 -23.14 9.08
CA PHE A 338 15.48 -21.70 8.83
C PHE A 338 15.20 -20.88 10.09
N SER A 339 14.08 -21.18 10.75
CA SER A 339 13.64 -20.45 11.95
C SER A 339 14.65 -20.55 13.09
N GLU A 340 15.18 -21.74 13.36
CA GLU A 340 16.23 -21.92 14.39
C GLU A 340 17.51 -21.17 14.02
N LYS A 341 17.94 -21.20 12.75
CA LYS A 341 19.15 -20.51 12.29
C LYS A 341 19.01 -19.00 12.44
N VAL A 342 17.88 -18.41 12.02
CA VAL A 342 17.65 -16.98 12.17
C VAL A 342 17.57 -16.60 13.65
N ASN A 343 16.84 -17.35 14.47
CA ASN A 343 16.79 -17.11 15.92
C ASN A 343 18.19 -17.17 16.55
N LEU A 344 18.99 -18.17 16.19
CA LEU A 344 20.37 -18.30 16.68
C LEU A 344 21.23 -17.10 16.25
N GLY A 345 21.12 -16.66 15.00
CA GLY A 345 21.82 -15.48 14.50
C GLY A 345 21.41 -14.22 15.27
N CYS A 346 20.12 -14.04 15.56
CA CYS A 346 19.62 -12.91 16.34
C CYS A 346 20.14 -12.89 17.79
N LEU A 347 20.42 -14.06 18.37
CA LEU A 347 21.04 -14.15 19.71
C LEU A 347 22.51 -13.73 19.71
N HIS A 348 23.22 -13.91 18.58
CA HIS A 348 24.61 -13.48 18.42
C HIS A 348 24.76 -12.04 17.89
N ALA A 349 23.71 -11.50 17.28
CA ALA A 349 23.67 -10.14 16.80
C ALA A 349 23.72 -9.13 17.95
N THR A 350 24.34 -7.96 17.75
CA THR A 350 24.45 -6.88 18.75
C THR A 350 23.59 -5.66 18.42
N GLY A 351 23.12 -5.56 17.17
CA GLY A 351 22.39 -4.39 16.68
C GLY A 351 20.99 -4.22 17.26
N ASP A 352 20.54 -2.97 17.33
CA ASP A 352 19.20 -2.59 17.73
C ASP A 352 18.15 -2.88 16.65
N ARG A 353 18.62 -3.02 15.41
CA ARG A 353 17.81 -3.41 14.24
C ARG A 353 18.35 -4.72 13.68
N LEU A 354 17.45 -5.67 13.48
CA LEU A 354 17.72 -6.98 12.90
C LEU A 354 17.18 -7.00 11.48
N VAL A 355 18.03 -7.31 10.50
CA VAL A 355 17.64 -7.52 9.11
C VAL A 355 17.78 -8.99 8.80
N PHE A 356 16.69 -9.66 8.49
CA PHE A 356 16.66 -11.03 8.00
C PHE A 356 16.92 -11.00 6.50
N LEU A 357 17.94 -11.69 6.06
CA LEU A 357 18.39 -11.69 4.67
C LEU A 357 18.72 -13.10 4.21
N ASN A 358 18.05 -13.60 3.19
CA ASN A 358 18.39 -14.88 2.59
C ASN A 358 19.79 -14.83 1.97
N ASP A 359 20.43 -15.99 1.85
CA ASP A 359 21.75 -16.12 1.25
C ASP A 359 21.76 -16.10 -0.29
N ASP A 360 20.60 -16.01 -0.93
CA ASP A 360 20.38 -16.04 -2.38
C ASP A 360 19.71 -14.76 -2.91
N VAL A 361 20.08 -13.60 -2.37
CA VAL A 361 19.61 -12.29 -2.84
C VAL A 361 20.76 -11.45 -3.41
N GLU A 362 20.41 -10.54 -4.32
CA GLU A 362 21.32 -9.51 -4.84
C GLU A 362 20.65 -8.14 -4.68
N VAL A 363 21.28 -7.25 -3.91
CA VAL A 363 20.74 -5.90 -3.65
C VAL A 363 20.92 -5.02 -4.88
N LEU A 364 19.84 -4.35 -5.29
CA LEU A 364 19.78 -3.50 -6.48
C LEU A 364 19.76 -2.00 -6.16
N SER A 365 18.97 -1.60 -5.18
CA SER A 365 18.79 -0.18 -4.84
C SER A 365 19.92 0.32 -3.93
N ASP A 366 20.40 1.53 -4.21
CA ASP A 366 21.27 2.25 -3.29
C ASP A 366 20.46 2.63 -2.04
N ARG A 367 21.16 2.76 -0.88
CA ARG A 367 20.52 3.09 0.42
C ARG A 367 19.38 2.12 0.80
N TRP A 368 19.44 0.89 0.32
CA TRP A 368 18.44 -0.13 0.58
C TRP A 368 18.19 -0.35 2.07
N LEU A 369 19.29 -0.33 2.86
CA LEU A 369 19.25 -0.58 4.30
C LEU A 369 18.54 0.54 5.04
N GLU A 370 18.87 1.79 4.73
CA GLU A 370 18.25 2.97 5.31
C GLU A 370 16.76 3.02 4.99
N ASN A 371 16.39 2.71 3.75
CA ASN A 371 14.99 2.68 3.34
C ASN A 371 14.22 1.54 4.03
N LEU A 372 14.83 0.36 4.17
CA LEU A 372 14.20 -0.80 4.80
C LEU A 372 14.03 -0.60 6.32
N VAL A 373 15.06 -0.07 6.98
CA VAL A 373 15.12 0.05 8.45
C VAL A 373 14.43 1.31 8.96
N GLY A 374 14.49 2.41 8.19
CA GLY A 374 14.00 3.72 8.63
C GLY A 374 12.57 3.75 9.15
N PRO A 375 11.59 3.08 8.56
CA PRO A 375 10.23 3.05 9.10
C PRO A 375 10.13 2.41 10.49
N LEU A 376 11.09 1.58 10.91
CA LEU A 376 11.13 0.99 12.26
C LEU A 376 11.45 2.00 13.38
N ASP A 377 11.78 3.25 13.04
CA ASP A 377 11.93 4.32 14.05
C ASP A 377 10.57 4.78 14.59
N GLU A 378 9.49 4.49 13.86
CA GLU A 378 8.14 4.67 14.36
C GLU A 378 7.76 3.52 15.32
N PRO A 379 7.33 3.85 16.57
CA PRO A 379 7.20 2.84 17.62
C PRO A 379 6.13 1.77 17.34
N ASP A 380 5.17 2.08 16.49
CA ASP A 380 4.09 1.19 16.08
C ASP A 380 4.41 0.35 14.83
N VAL A 381 5.56 0.58 14.16
CA VAL A 381 6.05 -0.28 13.09
C VAL A 381 6.90 -1.40 13.67
N GLY A 382 6.45 -2.65 13.52
CA GLY A 382 7.15 -3.83 14.02
C GLY A 382 7.98 -4.57 12.99
N LEU A 383 7.56 -4.53 11.72
CA LEU A 383 8.17 -5.29 10.63
C LEU A 383 8.19 -4.46 9.34
N THR A 384 9.31 -4.51 8.62
CA THR A 384 9.41 -3.97 7.27
C THR A 384 9.88 -5.05 6.30
N GLY A 385 9.57 -4.91 5.00
CA GLY A 385 9.98 -5.86 3.99
C GLY A 385 10.21 -5.22 2.63
N ALA A 386 11.14 -5.79 1.88
CA ALA A 386 11.61 -5.29 0.60
C ALA A 386 10.72 -5.72 -0.58
N LYS A 387 10.91 -5.07 -1.72
CA LYS A 387 10.41 -5.48 -3.03
C LYS A 387 11.39 -6.46 -3.67
N LEU A 388 10.90 -7.64 -4.04
CA LEU A 388 11.74 -8.67 -4.63
C LEU A 388 11.37 -8.96 -6.06
N TYR A 389 12.39 -9.27 -6.87
CA TYR A 389 12.27 -9.65 -8.26
C TYR A 389 12.81 -11.06 -8.50
N PHE A 390 12.22 -11.76 -9.47
CA PHE A 390 12.83 -12.93 -10.07
C PHE A 390 14.02 -12.53 -10.95
N SER A 391 14.84 -13.51 -11.35
CA SER A 391 15.99 -13.30 -12.24
C SER A 391 15.63 -12.70 -13.61
N ASP A 392 14.37 -12.84 -14.06
CA ASP A 392 13.85 -12.23 -15.29
C ASP A 392 13.33 -10.79 -15.08
N SER A 393 13.54 -10.22 -13.89
CA SER A 393 13.08 -8.89 -13.47
C SER A 393 11.56 -8.75 -13.28
N SER A 394 10.78 -9.82 -13.35
CA SER A 394 9.39 -9.78 -12.94
C SER A 394 9.26 -9.72 -11.40
N ILE A 395 8.17 -9.12 -10.90
CA ILE A 395 7.93 -9.00 -9.47
C ILE A 395 7.73 -10.40 -8.85
N GLN A 396 8.52 -10.72 -7.83
CA GLN A 396 8.36 -11.92 -7.02
C GLN A 396 7.54 -11.64 -5.77
N HIS A 397 7.82 -10.50 -5.11
CA HIS A 397 7.19 -10.12 -3.86
C HIS A 397 6.93 -8.61 -3.77
N ALA A 398 5.68 -8.27 -3.49
CA ALA A 398 5.23 -6.92 -3.20
C ALA A 398 4.27 -6.90 -1.99
N GLY A 399 4.66 -7.64 -0.94
CA GLY A 399 3.84 -7.87 0.25
C GLY A 399 3.05 -9.19 0.19
N HIS A 400 2.49 -9.59 1.32
CA HIS A 400 1.57 -10.70 1.44
C HIS A 400 0.13 -10.20 1.58
N GLY A 401 -0.81 -10.92 0.98
CA GLY A 401 -2.24 -10.67 1.10
C GLY A 401 -3.07 -11.94 1.24
N TYR A 402 -4.35 -11.77 1.53
CA TYR A 402 -5.32 -12.86 1.63
C TYR A 402 -6.44 -12.67 0.63
N TRP A 403 -6.83 -13.75 -0.04
CA TRP A 403 -8.00 -13.78 -0.88
C TRP A 403 -8.63 -15.16 -0.87
N ASN A 404 -9.94 -15.24 -0.68
CA ASN A 404 -10.67 -16.51 -0.56
C ASN A 404 -10.05 -17.51 0.43
N LYS A 405 -9.59 -17.02 1.58
CA LYS A 405 -8.90 -17.86 2.61
C LYS A 405 -7.59 -18.49 2.09
N HIS A 406 -7.00 -17.92 1.06
CA HIS A 406 -5.69 -18.31 0.56
C HIS A 406 -4.69 -17.18 0.77
N TYR A 407 -3.49 -17.59 1.09
CA TYR A 407 -2.32 -16.74 1.19
C TYR A 407 -1.71 -16.58 -0.20
N HIS A 408 -1.36 -15.38 -0.58
CA HIS A 408 -0.76 -15.11 -1.88
C HIS A 408 0.17 -13.89 -1.87
N HIS A 409 0.98 -13.77 -2.92
CA HIS A 409 1.78 -12.59 -3.21
C HIS A 409 1.05 -11.79 -4.29
N PRO A 410 0.43 -10.64 -3.95
CA PRO A 410 -0.16 -9.76 -4.95
C PRO A 410 0.91 -9.27 -5.92
N PHE A 411 0.53 -9.05 -7.19
CA PHE A 411 1.40 -8.59 -8.27
C PHE A 411 2.56 -9.52 -8.65
N ARG A 412 2.60 -10.74 -8.19
CA ARG A 412 3.61 -11.72 -8.61
C ARG A 412 3.57 -11.89 -10.13
N TYR A 413 4.74 -11.86 -10.78
CA TYR A 413 4.97 -11.90 -12.23
C TYR A 413 4.59 -10.63 -13.01
N TRP A 414 4.18 -9.55 -12.34
CA TRP A 414 4.03 -8.26 -12.99
C TRP A 414 5.40 -7.71 -13.40
N SER A 415 5.40 -6.84 -14.43
CA SER A 415 6.63 -6.19 -14.86
C SER A 415 7.17 -5.26 -13.75
N ARG A 416 8.48 -5.21 -13.60
CA ARG A 416 9.18 -4.24 -12.75
C ARG A 416 8.80 -2.79 -13.04
N GLU A 417 8.47 -2.50 -14.30
CA GLU A 417 8.18 -1.13 -14.76
C GLU A 417 6.75 -0.68 -14.43
N GLU A 418 5.88 -1.59 -14.01
CA GLU A 418 4.50 -1.26 -13.71
C GLU A 418 4.37 -0.56 -12.36
N ALA A 419 3.59 0.54 -12.35
CA ALA A 419 3.28 1.26 -11.13
C ALA A 419 2.21 0.56 -10.26
N GLY A 420 1.50 -0.41 -10.83
CA GLY A 420 0.35 -1.04 -10.21
C GLY A 420 -0.91 -0.17 -10.23
N PRO A 421 -2.08 -0.74 -9.90
CA PRO A 421 -3.30 0.03 -9.77
C PRO A 421 -3.13 1.19 -8.79
N PHE A 422 -3.44 2.40 -9.25
CA PHE A 422 -3.34 3.62 -8.44
C PHE A 422 -1.95 3.84 -7.81
N GLY A 423 -0.86 3.35 -8.45
CA GLY A 423 0.52 3.59 -8.03
C GLY A 423 1.00 2.76 -6.83
N GLU A 424 0.30 1.72 -6.44
CA GLU A 424 0.61 0.96 -5.22
C GLU A 424 1.90 0.12 -5.27
N LEU A 425 2.53 -0.02 -6.44
CA LEU A 425 3.84 -0.68 -6.58
C LEU A 425 5.03 0.30 -6.51
N VAL A 426 4.79 1.60 -6.44
CA VAL A 426 5.84 2.63 -6.45
C VAL A 426 5.86 3.50 -5.18
N VAL A 427 4.97 3.24 -4.22
CA VAL A 427 4.93 3.91 -2.92
C VAL A 427 5.00 2.88 -1.79
N ASN A 428 5.61 3.26 -0.66
CA ASN A 428 5.58 2.44 0.54
C ASN A 428 4.14 2.32 1.06
N ARG A 429 3.81 1.20 1.68
CA ARG A 429 2.46 0.98 2.21
C ARG A 429 2.42 -0.08 3.29
N GLU A 430 1.41 -0.04 4.11
CA GLU A 430 1.10 -1.13 5.02
C GLU A 430 0.63 -2.36 4.25
N MET A 431 1.04 -3.52 4.73
CA MET A 431 0.66 -4.82 4.20
C MET A 431 0.36 -5.78 5.36
N THR A 432 -0.43 -6.80 5.08
CA THR A 432 -0.72 -7.85 6.07
C THR A 432 0.54 -8.65 6.43
N GLY A 433 1.51 -8.71 5.53
CA GLY A 433 2.81 -9.31 5.82
C GLY A 433 3.81 -9.12 4.68
N VAL A 434 5.03 -9.54 4.98
CA VAL A 434 6.19 -9.53 4.07
C VAL A 434 6.99 -10.82 4.21
N THR A 435 7.77 -11.19 3.20
CA THR A 435 8.63 -12.38 3.26
C THR A 435 9.91 -12.14 4.05
N ALA A 436 10.39 -13.16 4.73
CA ALA A 436 11.66 -13.13 5.45
C ALA A 436 12.91 -13.15 4.52
N ALA A 437 12.72 -13.25 3.20
CA ALA A 437 13.85 -13.22 2.27
C ALA A 437 14.63 -11.89 2.33
N CYS A 438 13.94 -10.77 2.58
CA CYS A 438 14.53 -9.49 2.98
C CYS A 438 13.51 -8.70 3.80
N SER A 439 13.69 -8.67 5.11
CA SER A 439 12.82 -7.95 6.04
C SER A 439 13.59 -7.48 7.26
N ALA A 440 13.04 -6.52 8.01
CA ALA A 440 13.70 -5.98 9.19
C ALA A 440 12.74 -5.78 10.36
N MET A 441 13.26 -5.89 11.57
CA MET A 441 12.56 -5.66 12.83
C MET A 441 13.43 -4.92 13.84
N ARG A 442 12.79 -4.23 14.79
CA ARG A 442 13.49 -3.86 16.03
C ARG A 442 13.80 -5.11 16.83
N ARG A 443 14.97 -5.13 17.49
CA ARG A 443 15.37 -6.24 18.36
C ARG A 443 14.39 -6.45 19.52
N ASP A 444 13.95 -5.39 20.17
CA ASP A 444 12.99 -5.46 21.27
C ASP A 444 11.66 -6.09 20.83
N ALA A 445 11.09 -5.64 19.71
CA ALA A 445 9.87 -6.20 19.13
C ALA A 445 10.05 -7.69 18.74
N PHE A 446 11.21 -8.05 18.16
CA PHE A 446 11.53 -9.44 17.82
C PHE A 446 11.54 -10.36 19.07
N LEU A 447 12.16 -9.89 20.16
CA LEU A 447 12.22 -10.63 21.42
C LEU A 447 10.85 -10.70 22.10
N GLU A 448 10.07 -9.62 22.07
CA GLU A 448 8.71 -9.55 22.62
C GLU A 448 7.80 -10.61 22.00
N ILE A 449 7.82 -10.76 20.68
CA ILE A 449 6.97 -11.75 19.98
C ILE A 449 7.56 -13.17 19.99
N GLY A 450 8.76 -13.37 20.56
CA GLY A 450 9.43 -14.66 20.66
C GLY A 450 10.04 -15.19 19.36
N GLY A 451 10.46 -14.28 18.47
CA GLY A 451 11.18 -14.61 17.23
C GLY A 451 10.42 -15.49 16.26
N PHE A 452 11.13 -16.18 15.37
CA PHE A 452 10.56 -17.15 14.45
C PHE A 452 10.09 -18.42 15.17
N THR A 453 9.01 -19.03 14.69
CA THR A 453 8.49 -20.29 15.25
C THR A 453 9.30 -21.47 14.72
N GLU A 454 10.15 -22.06 15.56
CA GLU A 454 11.08 -23.15 15.19
C GLU A 454 10.40 -24.44 14.72
N ALA A 455 9.12 -24.62 15.08
CA ALA A 455 8.28 -25.67 14.54
C ALA A 455 7.96 -25.52 13.04
N LEU A 456 8.29 -24.39 12.41
CA LEU A 456 8.14 -24.10 10.98
C LEU A 456 9.55 -23.98 10.35
N PRO A 457 10.17 -25.10 9.94
CA PRO A 457 11.56 -25.09 9.54
C PRO A 457 11.83 -24.53 8.14
N SER A 458 10.83 -24.48 7.25
CA SER A 458 11.06 -24.18 5.85
C SER A 458 10.10 -23.17 5.25
N ASN A 459 8.80 -23.34 5.43
CA ASN A 459 7.77 -22.49 4.82
C ASN A 459 6.82 -21.94 5.89
N PHE A 460 6.07 -20.88 5.56
CA PHE A 460 5.10 -20.22 6.44
C PHE A 460 5.67 -19.67 7.76
N ASN A 461 6.98 -19.69 7.96
CA ASN A 461 7.63 -19.11 9.12
C ASN A 461 7.54 -17.57 9.11
N ASP A 462 7.68 -16.97 7.94
CA ASP A 462 7.48 -15.52 7.70
C ASP A 462 5.99 -15.12 7.87
N VAL A 463 5.08 -15.95 7.38
CA VAL A 463 3.63 -15.76 7.56
C VAL A 463 3.27 -15.78 9.04
N ASP A 464 3.75 -16.76 9.80
CA ASP A 464 3.53 -16.85 11.24
C ASP A 464 4.14 -15.65 11.99
N LEU A 465 5.32 -15.19 11.56
CA LEU A 465 5.97 -13.99 12.11
C LEU A 465 5.10 -12.76 11.90
N CYS A 466 4.55 -12.56 10.69
CA CYS A 466 3.65 -11.44 10.38
C CYS A 466 2.40 -11.44 11.25
N TYR A 467 1.82 -12.61 11.52
CA TYR A 467 0.69 -12.72 12.45
C TYR A 467 1.08 -12.39 13.90
N LYS A 468 2.26 -12.81 14.36
CA LYS A 468 2.76 -12.44 15.68
C LYS A 468 2.91 -10.92 15.82
N VAL A 469 3.49 -10.27 14.79
CA VAL A 469 3.64 -8.82 14.71
C VAL A 469 2.29 -8.11 14.78
N ALA A 470 1.32 -8.54 13.97
CA ALA A 470 -0.02 -7.98 13.97
C ALA A 470 -0.77 -8.22 15.31
N HIS A 471 -0.58 -9.40 15.93
CA HIS A 471 -1.21 -9.73 17.22
C HIS A 471 -0.62 -8.91 18.37
N ALA A 472 0.64 -8.54 18.28
CA ALA A 472 1.29 -7.61 19.22
C ALA A 472 0.87 -6.14 19.01
N GLY A 473 0.05 -5.86 17.98
CA GLY A 473 -0.46 -4.51 17.69
C GLY A 473 0.42 -3.67 16.78
N TYR A 474 1.47 -4.24 16.21
CA TYR A 474 2.37 -3.55 15.31
C TYR A 474 1.88 -3.56 13.86
N ARG A 475 2.24 -2.50 13.11
CA ARG A 475 2.09 -2.41 11.65
C ARG A 475 3.24 -3.13 10.93
N THR A 476 2.95 -3.65 9.76
CA THR A 476 3.96 -4.15 8.81
C THR A 476 3.98 -3.24 7.59
N VAL A 477 5.16 -2.75 7.21
CA VAL A 477 5.37 -1.85 6.07
C VAL A 477 6.14 -2.56 4.97
N TRP A 478 5.58 -2.58 3.77
CA TRP A 478 6.30 -2.96 2.57
C TRP A 478 6.94 -1.72 1.94
N VAL A 479 8.24 -1.82 1.62
CA VAL A 479 9.09 -0.72 1.18
C VAL A 479 9.38 -0.84 -0.32
N ALA A 480 8.75 0.03 -1.10
CA ALA A 480 8.79 -0.02 -2.56
C ALA A 480 10.17 0.30 -3.16
N ASN A 481 10.94 1.18 -2.49
CA ASN A 481 12.27 1.62 -2.94
C ASN A 481 13.43 0.82 -2.34
N CYS A 482 13.15 -0.33 -1.71
CA CYS A 482 14.13 -1.32 -1.31
C CYS A 482 14.00 -2.53 -2.24
N GLU A 483 14.82 -2.61 -3.27
CA GLU A 483 14.70 -3.56 -4.38
C GLU A 483 15.86 -4.56 -4.41
N LEU A 484 15.55 -5.85 -4.53
CA LEU A 484 16.52 -6.94 -4.63
C LEU A 484 16.07 -7.98 -5.66
N PHE A 485 17.03 -8.67 -6.31
CA PHE A 485 16.74 -9.99 -6.86
C PHE A 485 16.73 -11.03 -5.73
N HIS A 486 15.84 -12.01 -5.84
CA HIS A 486 15.85 -13.21 -5.00
C HIS A 486 15.79 -14.45 -5.89
N PHE A 487 16.88 -15.20 -5.90
CA PHE A 487 17.12 -16.36 -6.79
C PHE A 487 16.49 -17.63 -6.21
N GLU A 488 15.22 -17.54 -5.82
CA GLU A 488 14.44 -18.58 -5.13
C GLU A 488 14.71 -20.00 -5.66
N SER A 489 14.77 -20.97 -4.75
CA SER A 489 14.85 -22.41 -5.04
C SER A 489 16.13 -22.88 -5.76
N GLN A 490 17.20 -22.09 -5.80
CA GLN A 490 18.48 -22.55 -6.32
C GLN A 490 19.20 -23.50 -5.34
N THR A 491 18.89 -23.39 -4.05
CA THR A 491 19.60 -24.07 -2.97
C THR A 491 18.73 -25.02 -2.14
N ARG A 492 17.38 -25.03 -2.34
CA ARG A 492 16.45 -25.87 -1.56
C ARG A 492 15.30 -26.36 -2.40
N ASP A 493 14.64 -27.45 -1.95
CA ASP A 493 13.32 -27.85 -2.43
C ASP A 493 12.26 -26.86 -1.91
N GLY A 494 11.61 -26.14 -2.80
CA GLY A 494 10.56 -25.16 -2.50
C GLY A 494 9.19 -25.78 -2.21
N THR A 495 9.09 -27.11 -2.09
CA THR A 495 7.80 -27.79 -1.87
C THR A 495 7.19 -27.42 -0.52
N VAL A 496 6.03 -26.77 -0.55
CA VAL A 496 5.25 -26.46 0.64
C VAL A 496 4.60 -27.71 1.19
N GLN A 497 4.91 -28.04 2.44
CA GLN A 497 4.29 -29.18 3.13
C GLN A 497 2.91 -28.78 3.67
N ALA A 498 1.90 -29.64 3.44
CA ALA A 498 0.52 -29.35 3.85
C ALA A 498 0.36 -29.07 5.36
N TRP A 499 1.21 -29.69 6.19
CA TRP A 499 1.16 -29.52 7.63
C TRP A 499 1.63 -28.12 8.09
N GLU A 500 2.60 -27.47 7.38
CA GLU A 500 3.07 -26.12 7.69
C GLU A 500 1.92 -25.11 7.51
N ARG A 501 1.20 -25.21 6.39
CA ARG A 501 0.00 -24.42 6.16
C ARG A 501 -1.06 -24.68 7.23
N HIS A 502 -1.35 -25.94 7.55
CA HIS A 502 -2.33 -26.30 8.57
C HIS A 502 -1.95 -25.76 9.95
N PHE A 503 -0.66 -25.74 10.29
CA PHE A 503 -0.16 -25.17 11.54
C PHE A 503 -0.56 -23.69 11.68
N VAL A 504 -0.25 -22.88 10.64
CA VAL A 504 -0.56 -21.44 10.65
C VAL A 504 -2.07 -21.19 10.65
N VAL A 505 -2.82 -21.89 9.79
CA VAL A 505 -4.29 -21.76 9.72
C VAL A 505 -4.94 -22.12 11.06
N ARG A 506 -4.47 -23.17 11.73
CA ARG A 506 -5.01 -23.61 13.04
C ARG A 506 -4.69 -22.61 14.15
N ARG A 507 -3.52 -21.98 14.08
CA ARG A 507 -3.06 -21.02 15.09
C ARG A 507 -3.79 -19.68 14.99
N TRP A 508 -3.94 -19.15 13.76
CA TRP A 508 -4.34 -17.76 13.52
C TRP A 508 -5.69 -17.60 12.82
N GLY A 509 -6.18 -18.65 12.17
CA GLY A 509 -7.23 -18.53 11.15
C GLY A 509 -6.68 -17.93 9.86
N ILE A 510 -7.53 -17.75 8.86
CA ILE A 510 -7.21 -16.95 7.66
C ILE A 510 -8.40 -16.02 7.39
N PRO A 511 -8.19 -14.72 7.27
CA PRO A 511 -9.22 -13.77 6.91
C PRO A 511 -9.82 -14.08 5.53
N GLU A 512 -11.08 -13.80 5.32
CA GLU A 512 -11.70 -13.87 3.99
C GLU A 512 -11.28 -12.70 3.11
N VAL A 513 -11.08 -11.54 3.74
CA VAL A 513 -10.73 -10.27 3.08
C VAL A 513 -9.47 -9.72 3.73
N ASP A 514 -8.54 -9.29 2.91
CA ASP A 514 -7.33 -8.60 3.34
C ASP A 514 -7.61 -7.11 3.57
N ARG A 515 -7.03 -6.54 4.62
CA ARG A 515 -7.22 -5.14 5.00
C ARG A 515 -6.56 -4.17 4.02
N TYR A 516 -5.44 -4.57 3.44
CA TYR A 516 -4.58 -3.71 2.62
C TYR A 516 -4.57 -4.07 1.14
N THR A 517 -5.09 -5.25 0.80
CA THR A 517 -5.15 -5.72 -0.59
C THR A 517 -6.61 -5.96 -0.97
N PRO A 518 -7.27 -4.98 -1.61
CA PRO A 518 -8.65 -5.13 -2.05
C PRO A 518 -8.85 -6.32 -2.99
N ALA A 519 -10.01 -6.94 -2.97
CA ALA A 519 -10.33 -8.14 -3.74
C ALA A 519 -10.08 -7.98 -5.26
N ALA A 520 -10.22 -6.78 -5.79
CA ALA A 520 -9.96 -6.47 -7.19
C ALA A 520 -8.48 -6.64 -7.59
N VAL A 521 -7.56 -6.46 -6.63
CA VAL A 521 -6.10 -6.59 -6.82
C VAL A 521 -5.62 -7.99 -6.41
N ALA A 522 -6.36 -8.63 -5.52
CA ALA A 522 -6.05 -9.95 -4.98
C ALA A 522 -6.33 -11.10 -5.95
N THR A 523 -6.92 -10.84 -7.12
CA THR A 523 -7.16 -11.91 -8.11
C THR A 523 -5.82 -12.46 -8.59
N PRO A 524 -5.50 -13.74 -8.36
CA PRO A 524 -4.23 -14.31 -8.79
C PRO A 524 -4.12 -14.16 -10.31
N MET A 525 -3.09 -13.47 -10.79
CA MET A 525 -2.72 -13.59 -12.20
C MET A 525 -2.38 -15.05 -12.46
N ILE A 526 -2.93 -15.59 -13.53
CA ILE A 526 -2.60 -16.95 -13.97
C ILE A 526 -1.11 -16.95 -14.28
N ASP A 527 -0.35 -17.76 -13.52
CA ASP A 527 1.07 -17.96 -13.74
C ASP A 527 1.33 -18.30 -15.21
N PRO A 528 1.99 -17.44 -16.01
CA PRO A 528 2.23 -17.71 -17.42
C PRO A 528 3.08 -18.98 -17.63
N HIS A 529 3.95 -19.34 -16.69
CA HIS A 529 4.75 -20.56 -16.72
C HIS A 529 3.87 -21.80 -16.50
N ARG A 530 2.88 -21.75 -15.60
CA ARG A 530 1.90 -22.84 -15.43
C ARG A 530 1.00 -23.02 -16.64
N LEU A 531 0.68 -21.94 -17.36
CA LEU A 531 -0.04 -22.05 -18.64
C LEU A 531 0.82 -22.71 -19.72
N LEU A 532 2.12 -22.43 -19.72
CA LEU A 532 3.07 -23.09 -20.64
C LEU A 532 3.20 -24.57 -20.30
N ASP A 533 3.39 -24.90 -19.02
CA ASP A 533 3.51 -26.27 -18.53
C ASP A 533 2.20 -27.08 -18.75
N ALA A 534 1.05 -26.48 -18.55
CA ALA A 534 -0.24 -27.10 -18.84
C ALA A 534 -0.44 -27.37 -20.35
N ARG A 535 0.03 -26.44 -21.22
CA ARG A 535 0.00 -26.64 -22.67
C ARG A 535 1.01 -27.68 -23.15
N LEU A 536 2.14 -27.83 -22.46
CA LEU A 536 3.14 -28.86 -22.74
C LEU A 536 2.74 -30.23 -22.17
N ALA A 537 1.91 -30.25 -21.12
CA ALA A 537 1.40 -31.46 -20.49
C ALA A 537 0.12 -32.01 -21.15
N GLU A 538 -0.53 -31.28 -22.07
CA GLU A 538 -1.62 -31.84 -22.85
C GLU A 538 -1.06 -32.96 -23.78
N PRO A 539 -1.52 -34.23 -23.62
CA PRO A 539 -1.11 -35.28 -24.55
C PRO A 539 -1.55 -34.86 -25.95
N THR A 540 -0.61 -34.82 -26.86
CA THR A 540 -0.87 -34.69 -28.28
C THR A 540 -1.99 -35.66 -28.65
N ALA A 541 -3.22 -35.17 -28.67
CA ALA A 541 -4.34 -35.96 -29.19
C ALA A 541 -3.97 -36.39 -30.59
N ALA A 542 -3.73 -37.67 -30.75
CA ALA A 542 -3.32 -38.29 -31.98
C ALA A 542 -4.17 -37.74 -33.12
N ARG A 543 -3.54 -37.09 -34.08
CA ARG A 543 -4.14 -36.70 -35.35
C ARG A 543 -4.70 -37.97 -35.97
N ARG A 544 -6.00 -38.20 -35.83
CA ARG A 544 -6.73 -39.21 -36.63
C ARG A 544 -6.62 -38.76 -38.07
N ALA A 545 -5.80 -39.48 -38.83
CA ALA A 545 -5.76 -39.37 -40.27
C ALA A 545 -7.19 -39.60 -40.84
N PRO A 546 -7.61 -38.84 -41.85
CA PRO A 546 -8.89 -39.07 -42.49
C PRO A 546 -8.86 -40.45 -43.18
N SER A 547 -9.74 -41.34 -42.77
CA SER A 547 -9.96 -42.63 -43.44
C SER A 547 -10.40 -42.39 -44.87
N ARG A 548 -9.56 -42.78 -45.81
CA ARG A 548 -9.90 -42.86 -47.23
C ARG A 548 -11.11 -43.80 -47.40
N GLY A 549 -12.22 -43.25 -47.84
CA GLY A 549 -13.37 -44.03 -48.28
C GLY A 549 -13.00 -44.95 -49.47
N LYS A 550 -13.18 -46.24 -49.28
CA LYS A 550 -13.26 -47.16 -50.41
C LYS A 550 -14.73 -47.24 -50.81
N GLY A 551 -14.99 -46.72 -51.97
CA GLY A 551 -16.22 -47.02 -52.72
C GLY A 551 -16.21 -48.46 -53.19
N GLY A 552 -17.39 -49.07 -53.31
CA GLY A 552 -17.52 -50.41 -53.91
C GLY A 552 -18.90 -50.96 -53.83
N ARG A 553 -19.69 -50.67 -54.82
CA ARG A 553 -20.57 -51.55 -55.64
C ARG A 553 -21.80 -52.21 -55.04
N ALA A 554 -22.82 -51.91 -55.74
CA ALA A 554 -24.12 -52.48 -55.82
C ALA A 554 -24.17 -54.05 -55.92
N GLY A 555 -25.26 -54.65 -55.42
CA GLY A 555 -25.66 -56.03 -55.64
C GLY A 555 -27.09 -56.24 -55.16
N ARG A 556 -27.97 -56.20 -56.08
CA ARG A 556 -29.35 -56.69 -56.22
C ARG A 556 -29.64 -58.02 -55.52
N THR A 557 -30.86 -58.15 -55.08
CA THR A 557 -31.99 -59.14 -55.30
C THR A 557 -32.51 -59.69 -53.98
N ALA A 558 -33.74 -59.42 -53.75
CA ALA A 558 -34.94 -60.20 -53.85
C ALA A 558 -35.11 -61.34 -52.80
N ARG A 559 -35.96 -61.16 -51.91
CA ARG A 559 -37.30 -61.79 -51.63
C ARG A 559 -37.79 -61.29 -50.28
#